data_64aabf2535ffb3af5bd46dc6656e0198
#
_entry.id   64aabf2535ffb3af5bd46dc6656e0198
#
_cell.length_a   1.000
_cell.length_b   1.000
_cell.length_c   1.000
_cell.angle_alpha   90.00
_cell.angle_beta   90.00
_cell.angle_gamma   90.00
#
_symmetry.space_group_name_H-M   'P 1'
#
loop_
_entity.id
_entity.type
_entity.pdbx_description
1 polymer ?
#
loop_
_entity_poly.entity_id
_entity_poly.type
_entity_poly.pdbx_seq_one_letter_code
_entity_poly.pdbx_strand_id
1 'polypeptide(L)' 'MRIISWNTFGIRTALPNLQKMLESCTPDIVCLQETKIRVRYANFDFKGYRQY' A
#
# COMPACT_ATOMS: atom_id res chain seq x y z
N MET A 1 10.16 11.58 9.80
CA MET A 1 9.03 11.00 9.06
C MET A 1 9.53 10.10 7.94
N ARG A 2 8.95 8.92 7.81
CA ARG A 2 9.34 7.98 6.76
C ARG A 2 8.24 7.92 5.71
N ILE A 3 8.56 8.26 4.47
CA ILE A 3 7.62 8.29 3.35
C ILE A 3 8.13 7.32 2.29
N ILE A 4 7.25 6.44 1.81
CA ILE A 4 7.57 5.47 0.77
C ILE A 4 6.67 5.74 -0.43
N SER A 5 7.26 5.75 -1.62
CA SER A 5 6.54 5.84 -2.89
C SER A 5 6.87 4.59 -3.69
N TRP A 6 5.84 3.89 -4.15
CA TRP A 6 6.01 2.59 -4.79
C TRP A 6 5.06 2.42 -5.96
N ASN A 7 5.62 2.13 -7.13
CA ASN A 7 4.83 1.74 -8.28
C ASN A 7 4.59 0.23 -8.21
N THR A 8 3.34 -0.15 -7.93
CA THR A 8 3.01 -1.54 -7.59
C THR A 8 2.83 -2.45 -8.80
N PHE A 9 2.61 -1.89 -10.00
CA PHE A 9 2.28 -2.68 -11.19
C PHE A 9 1.12 -3.66 -10.96
N GLY A 10 0.13 -3.22 -10.16
CA GLY A 10 -1.00 -4.05 -9.76
C GLY A 10 -0.92 -4.38 -8.28
N ILE A 11 -1.82 -3.75 -7.49
CA ILE A 11 -1.74 -3.87 -6.04
C ILE A 11 -2.02 -5.28 -5.55
N ARG A 12 -2.87 -6.05 -6.25
CA ARG A 12 -3.18 -7.40 -5.80
C ARG A 12 -1.95 -8.29 -5.78
N THR A 13 -1.09 -8.16 -6.78
CA THR A 13 0.17 -8.91 -6.84
C THR A 13 1.16 -8.40 -5.79
N ALA A 14 1.14 -7.09 -5.53
CA ALA A 14 2.10 -6.47 -4.61
C ALA A 14 1.71 -6.59 -3.14
N LEU A 15 0.45 -6.97 -2.82
CA LEU A 15 -0.04 -6.97 -1.44
C LEU A 15 0.84 -7.73 -0.44
N PRO A 16 1.30 -8.95 -0.72
CA PRO A 16 2.13 -9.65 0.26
C PRO A 16 3.41 -8.91 0.58
N ASN A 17 4.07 -8.34 -0.44
CA ASN A 17 5.29 -7.56 -0.24
C ASN A 17 5.00 -6.24 0.47
N LEU A 18 3.87 -5.61 0.15
CA LEU A 18 3.45 -4.37 0.79
C LEU A 18 3.25 -4.59 2.29
N GLN A 19 2.55 -5.66 2.67
CA GLN A 19 2.32 -5.96 4.07
C GLN A 19 3.63 -6.22 4.82
N LYS A 20 4.54 -6.96 4.21
CA LYS A 20 5.86 -7.19 4.80
C LYS A 20 6.63 -5.89 4.99
N MET A 21 6.57 -5.00 4.02
CA MET A 21 7.23 -3.71 4.08
C MET A 21 6.66 -2.84 5.20
N LEU A 22 5.33 -2.82 5.35
CA LEU A 22 4.68 -2.07 6.42
C LEU A 22 5.10 -2.57 7.80
N GLU A 23 5.26 -3.88 7.96
CA GLU A 23 5.69 -4.46 9.23
C GLU A 23 7.17 -4.19 9.52
N SER A 24 8.01 -4.23 8.48
CA SER A 24 9.46 -4.08 8.64
C SER A 24 9.90 -2.64 8.79
N CYS A 25 9.32 -1.74 7.99
CA CYS A 25 9.77 -0.35 7.91
C CYS A 25 8.91 0.60 8.71
N THR A 26 7.68 0.23 9.01
CA THR A 26 6.70 1.08 9.71
C THR A 26 6.68 2.52 9.19
N PRO A 27 6.42 2.72 7.89
CA PRO A 27 6.41 4.08 7.33
C PRO A 27 5.21 4.88 7.85
N ASP A 28 5.36 6.21 7.83
CA ASP A 28 4.26 7.11 8.20
C ASP A 28 3.28 7.29 7.04
N ILE A 29 3.81 7.39 5.81
CA ILE A 29 3.02 7.60 4.61
C ILE A 29 3.51 6.67 3.51
N VAL A 30 2.57 6.05 2.82
CA VAL A 30 2.87 5.21 1.66
C VAL A 30 2.05 5.69 0.48
N CYS A 31 2.72 6.03 -0.61
CA CYS A 31 2.08 6.44 -1.86
C CYS A 31 2.22 5.31 -2.88
N LEU A 32 1.09 4.81 -3.35
CA LEU A 32 1.07 3.70 -4.30
C LEU A 32 0.62 4.18 -5.67
N GLN A 33 1.33 3.76 -6.71
CA GLN A 33 1.01 4.08 -8.09
C GLN A 33 0.67 2.80 -8.87
N GLU A 34 -0.09 2.94 -9.95
CA GLU A 34 -0.48 1.85 -10.85
C GLU A 34 -1.07 0.66 -10.11
N THR A 35 -2.03 0.94 -9.25
CA THR A 35 -2.68 -0.11 -8.47
C THR A 35 -3.53 -1.05 -9.32
N LYS A 36 -3.99 -0.59 -10.51
CA LYS A 36 -4.75 -1.39 -11.47
C LYS A 36 -5.95 -2.07 -10.85
N ILE A 37 -6.68 -1.34 -10.02
CA ILE A 37 -7.86 -1.85 -9.35
C ILE A 37 -8.96 -0.79 -9.40
N ARG A 38 -10.21 -1.23 -9.56
CA ARG A 38 -11.34 -0.31 -9.55
C ARG A 38 -11.56 0.22 -8.14
N VAL A 39 -11.98 1.48 -8.04
CA VAL A 39 -12.17 2.15 -6.75
C VAL A 39 -13.04 1.34 -5.80
N ARG A 40 -14.10 0.73 -6.31
CA ARG A 40 -15.02 -0.06 -5.47
C ARG A 40 -14.38 -1.30 -4.83
N TYR A 41 -13.23 -1.75 -5.35
CA TYR A 41 -12.51 -2.88 -4.82
C TYR A 41 -11.24 -2.47 -4.09
N ALA A 42 -10.97 -1.17 -4.00
CA ALA A 42 -9.75 -0.65 -3.40
C ALA A 42 -9.90 -0.36 -1.91
N ASN A 43 -10.66 -1.21 -1.22
CA ASN A 43 -10.90 -1.04 0.21
C ASN A 43 -10.05 -2.05 0.98
N PHE A 44 -8.77 -1.70 1.17
CA PHE A 44 -7.83 -2.53 1.90
C PHE A 44 -7.74 -2.05 3.34
N ASP A 45 -7.60 -3.00 4.26
CA ASP A 45 -7.47 -2.71 5.67
C ASP A 45 -6.03 -2.98 6.11
N PHE A 46 -5.28 -1.91 6.26
CA PHE A 46 -3.91 -1.98 6.77
C PHE A 46 -3.90 -1.45 8.19
N LYS A 47 -3.61 -2.33 9.14
CA LYS A 47 -3.64 -1.99 10.56
C LYS A 47 -2.76 -0.78 10.86
N GLY A 48 -3.36 0.24 11.47
CA GLY A 48 -2.65 1.47 11.82
C GLY A 48 -2.58 2.50 10.71
N TYR A 49 -3.17 2.22 9.54
CA TYR A 49 -3.13 3.13 8.40
C TYR A 49 -4.52 3.52 7.94
N ARG A 50 -4.65 4.77 7.51
CA ARG A 50 -5.87 5.28 6.90
C ARG A 50 -5.66 5.36 5.38
N GLN A 51 -6.64 4.90 4.63
CA GLN A 51 -6.58 4.89 3.17
C GLN A 51 -7.32 6.10 2.59
N TYR A 52 -6.71 6.70 1.59
CA TYR A 52 -7.30 7.82 0.85
C TYR A 52 -7.35 7.50 -0.63
#